data_7e69cb86ad184d6cc1e5c611905134c6
#
_entry.id   7e69cb86ad184d6cc1e5c611905134c6
#
_cell.length_a   1.000
_cell.length_b   1.000
_cell.length_c   1.000
_cell.angle_alpha   90.00
_cell.angle_beta   90.00
_cell.angle_gamma   90.00
#
_symmetry.space_group_name_H-M   'P 1'
#
loop_
_entity.id
_entity.type
_entity.pdbx_description
1 polymer ?
#
loop_
_entity_poly.entity_id
_entity_poly.type
_entity_poly.pdbx_seq_one_letter_code
_entity_poly.pdbx_strand_id
1 'polypeptide(L)'
;MKLRLSPQTILVLTEFLRSPQDWKYGYDISRNTSLKSGTLYPILMRLAERKLLETSWETAEMGKPPRHLYRLTADGKQFAREHRLSRSMRKLGQAALSGAKS
;
A
#
# COMPACT_ATOMS: atom_id res chain seq x y z
N MET A 1 11.11 17.03 5.95
CA MET A 1 11.21 15.78 6.71
C MET A 1 11.06 14.60 5.78
N LYS A 2 11.94 13.63 5.93
CA LYS A 2 11.89 12.46 5.05
C LYS A 2 10.82 11.47 5.48
N LEU A 3 10.18 10.86 4.50
CA LEU A 3 9.25 9.78 4.77
C LEU A 3 10.05 8.55 5.18
N ARG A 4 9.66 7.95 6.28
CA ARG A 4 10.32 6.72 6.73
C ARG A 4 9.86 5.55 5.87
N LEU A 5 10.84 4.82 5.34
CA LEU A 5 10.55 3.67 4.49
C LEU A 5 10.75 2.38 5.25
N SER A 6 9.78 2.05 6.07
CA SER A 6 9.78 0.75 6.75
C SER A 6 9.47 -0.35 5.73
N PRO A 7 9.79 -1.60 6.05
CA PRO A 7 9.40 -2.71 5.18
C PRO A 7 7.91 -2.74 4.90
N GLN A 8 7.09 -2.38 5.89
CA GLN A 8 5.65 -2.35 5.71
C GLN A 8 5.24 -1.28 4.70
N THR A 9 5.87 -0.09 4.76
CA THR A 9 5.59 0.95 3.80
C THR A 9 5.93 0.51 2.38
N ILE A 10 7.07 -0.17 2.23
CA ILE A 10 7.48 -0.68 0.91
C ILE A 10 6.50 -1.74 0.41
N LEU A 11 5.99 -2.59 1.30
CA LEU A 11 4.96 -3.56 0.92
C LEU A 11 3.71 -2.86 0.38
N VAL A 12 3.27 -1.80 1.04
CA VAL A 12 2.09 -1.05 0.62
C VAL A 12 2.32 -0.43 -0.75
N LEU A 13 3.47 0.22 -0.95
CA LEU A 13 3.79 0.83 -2.24
C LEU A 13 3.85 -0.22 -3.35
N THR A 14 4.44 -1.37 -3.06
CA THR A 14 4.53 -2.45 -4.03
C THR A 14 3.15 -2.99 -4.38
N GLU A 15 2.26 -3.07 -3.40
CA GLU A 15 0.90 -3.50 -3.65
C GLU A 15 0.17 -2.56 -4.60
N PHE A 16 0.34 -1.25 -4.40
CA PHE A 16 -0.26 -0.28 -5.31
C PHE A 16 0.29 -0.40 -6.73
N LEU A 17 1.57 -0.73 -6.87
CA LEU A 17 2.17 -0.84 -8.20
C LEU A 17 1.68 -2.05 -9.00
N ARG A 18 1.02 -3.00 -8.36
CA ARG A 18 0.46 -4.14 -9.09
C ARG A 18 -0.63 -3.71 -10.08
N SER A 19 -1.32 -2.62 -9.76
CA SER A 19 -2.29 -2.01 -10.68
C SER A 19 -2.32 -0.52 -10.38
N PRO A 20 -1.31 0.23 -10.87
CA PRO A 20 -1.05 1.59 -10.39
C PRO A 20 -2.12 2.61 -10.77
N GLN A 21 -3.01 2.29 -11.70
CA GLN A 21 -4.08 3.20 -12.09
C GLN A 21 -5.34 3.00 -11.28
N ASP A 22 -5.43 1.90 -10.53
CA ASP A 22 -6.68 1.50 -9.90
C ASP A 22 -6.85 2.10 -8.52
N TRP A 23 -8.09 2.42 -8.20
CA TRP A 23 -8.49 2.72 -6.83
C TRP A 23 -8.54 1.43 -6.05
N LYS A 24 -8.07 1.46 -4.81
CA LYS A 24 -8.04 0.28 -3.96
C LYS A 24 -8.69 0.58 -2.63
N TYR A 25 -9.44 -0.39 -2.12
CA TYR A 25 -9.99 -0.30 -0.77
C TYR A 25 -8.91 -0.64 0.25
N GLY A 26 -8.96 0.02 1.39
CA GLY A 26 -8.03 -0.32 2.48
C GLY A 26 -8.13 -1.79 2.86
N TYR A 27 -9.35 -2.34 2.86
CA TYR A 27 -9.55 -3.75 3.18
C TYR A 27 -8.75 -4.67 2.25
N ASP A 28 -8.78 -4.40 0.94
CA ASP A 28 -8.07 -5.22 -0.02
C ASP A 28 -6.56 -5.10 0.15
N ILE A 29 -6.09 -3.90 0.43
CA ILE A 29 -4.67 -3.69 0.67
C ILE A 29 -4.23 -4.48 1.92
N SER A 30 -5.05 -4.44 2.96
CA SER A 30 -4.77 -5.19 4.18
C SER A 30 -4.66 -6.69 3.88
N ARG A 31 -5.62 -7.22 3.13
CA ARG A 31 -5.60 -8.64 2.78
C ARG A 31 -4.37 -9.01 1.95
N ASN A 32 -4.07 -8.20 0.95
CA ASN A 32 -2.99 -8.55 0.02
C ASN A 32 -1.60 -8.38 0.61
N THR A 33 -1.46 -7.49 1.59
CA THR A 33 -0.17 -7.27 2.25
C THR A 33 -0.05 -8.04 3.56
N SER A 34 -1.14 -8.58 4.06
CA SER A 34 -1.22 -9.21 5.38
C SER A 34 -0.96 -8.25 6.52
N LEU A 35 -1.07 -6.95 6.25
CA LEU A 35 -0.92 -5.94 7.29
C LEU A 35 -2.26 -5.70 7.98
N LYS A 36 -2.24 -5.68 9.30
CA LYS A 36 -3.43 -5.36 10.06
C LYS A 36 -3.76 -3.88 9.93
N SER A 37 -5.03 -3.55 10.12
CA SER A 37 -5.48 -2.17 9.93
C SER A 37 -4.73 -1.18 10.81
N GLY A 38 -4.39 -1.56 12.04
CA GLY A 38 -3.64 -0.69 12.94
C GLY A 38 -2.24 -0.34 12.43
N THR A 39 -1.67 -1.17 11.58
CA THR A 39 -0.39 -0.89 10.94
C THR A 39 -0.59 -0.20 9.60
N LEU A 40 -1.59 -0.64 8.85
CA LEU A 40 -1.80 -0.16 7.48
C LEU A 40 -2.28 1.28 7.41
N TYR A 41 -3.32 1.63 8.19
CA TYR A 41 -3.92 2.95 8.04
C TYR A 41 -3.00 4.12 8.38
N PRO A 42 -2.12 4.02 9.40
CA PRO A 42 -1.12 5.08 9.60
C PRO A 42 -0.19 5.25 8.40
N ILE A 43 0.15 4.16 7.71
CA ILE A 43 0.98 4.23 6.51
C ILE A 43 0.23 4.95 5.39
N LEU A 44 -1.03 4.56 5.16
CA LEU A 44 -1.84 5.20 4.12
C LEU A 44 -2.00 6.68 4.39
N MET A 45 -2.22 7.07 5.65
CA MET A 45 -2.35 8.46 6.02
C MET A 45 -1.08 9.24 5.72
N ARG A 46 0.07 8.71 6.08
CA ARG A 46 1.34 9.38 5.83
C ARG A 46 1.59 9.55 4.34
N LEU A 47 1.30 8.51 3.56
CA LEU A 47 1.49 8.61 2.11
C LEU A 47 0.55 9.64 1.50
N ALA A 48 -0.69 9.72 1.99
CA ALA A 48 -1.63 10.71 1.51
C ALA A 48 -1.21 12.14 1.89
N GLU A 49 -0.70 12.32 3.11
CA GLU A 49 -0.20 13.61 3.55
C GLU A 49 0.98 14.08 2.71
N ARG A 50 1.78 13.16 2.21
CA ARG A 50 2.90 13.47 1.33
C ARG A 50 2.48 13.57 -0.12
N LYS A 51 1.19 13.47 -0.39
CA LYS A 51 0.63 13.57 -1.74
C LYS A 51 1.14 12.48 -2.68
N LEU A 52 1.49 11.34 -2.10
CA LEU A 52 1.86 10.17 -2.87
C LEU A 52 0.65 9.27 -3.14
N LEU A 53 -0.40 9.44 -2.33
CA LEU A 53 -1.70 8.81 -2.57
C LEU A 53 -2.76 9.90 -2.66
N GLU A 54 -3.71 9.69 -3.53
CA GLU A 54 -4.96 10.46 -3.51
C GLU A 54 -6.03 9.57 -2.90
N THR A 55 -7.03 10.20 -2.32
CA THR A 55 -8.07 9.49 -1.60
C THR A 55 -9.45 9.88 -2.14
N SER A 56 -10.40 8.99 -1.97
CA SER A 56 -11.77 9.24 -2.35
C SER A 56 -12.68 8.40 -1.49
N TRP A 57 -13.94 8.77 -1.41
CA TRP A 57 -14.94 7.98 -0.72
C TRP A 57 -15.90 7.41 -1.73
N GLU A 58 -16.17 6.10 -1.59
CA GLU A 58 -17.18 5.47 -2.41
C GLU A 58 -18.54 5.92 -1.91
N THR A 59 -19.46 6.21 -2.82
CA THR A 59 -20.81 6.60 -2.44
C THR A 59 -21.44 5.48 -1.62
N ALA A 60 -21.99 5.84 -0.46
CA ALA A 60 -22.59 4.85 0.42
C ALA A 60 -23.90 4.34 -0.19
N GLU A 61 -24.06 3.03 -0.15
CA GLU A 61 -25.35 2.43 -0.43
C GLU A 61 -26.19 2.48 0.82
N MET A 62 -27.51 2.46 0.65
CA MET A 62 -28.41 2.49 1.77
C MET A 62 -28.08 1.38 2.76
N GLY A 63 -27.92 1.75 4.01
CA GLY A 63 -27.62 0.79 5.06
C GLY A 63 -26.19 0.33 5.17
N LYS A 64 -25.28 0.87 4.35
CA LYS A 64 -23.87 0.51 4.41
C LYS A 64 -23.02 1.74 4.61
N PRO A 65 -21.93 1.64 5.39
CA PRO A 65 -21.02 2.78 5.53
C PRO A 65 -20.25 3.03 4.24
N PRO A 66 -19.87 4.28 3.96
CA PRO A 66 -19.02 4.57 2.81
C PRO A 66 -17.65 3.94 3.00
N ARG A 67 -17.03 3.57 1.89
CA ARG A 67 -15.70 2.97 1.93
C ARG A 67 -14.67 3.93 1.39
N HIS A 68 -13.50 3.94 2.02
CA HIS A 68 -12.41 4.83 1.64
C HIS A 68 -11.54 4.15 0.59
N LEU A 69 -11.25 4.91 -0.46
CA LEU A 69 -10.45 4.42 -1.59
C LEU A 69 -9.15 5.19 -1.66
N TYR A 70 -8.13 4.53 -2.16
CA TYR A 70 -6.79 5.10 -2.29
C TYR A 70 -6.20 4.76 -3.64
N ARG A 71 -5.43 5.69 -4.21
CA ARG A 71 -4.77 5.48 -5.49
C ARG A 71 -3.46 6.27 -5.51
N LEU A 72 -2.45 5.74 -6.23
CA LEU A 72 -1.20 6.47 -6.38
C LEU A 72 -1.42 7.74 -7.22
N THR A 73 -0.81 8.83 -6.77
CA THR A 73 -0.70 10.02 -7.61
C THR A 73 0.44 9.80 -8.60
N ALA A 74 0.64 10.73 -9.54
CA ALA A 74 1.78 10.64 -10.44
C ALA A 74 3.09 10.59 -9.66
N ASP A 75 3.23 11.45 -8.66
CA ASP A 75 4.41 11.45 -7.79
C ASP A 75 4.51 10.14 -7.02
N GLY A 76 3.38 9.61 -6.58
CA GLY A 76 3.35 8.35 -5.87
C GLY A 76 3.82 7.20 -6.73
N LYS A 77 3.43 7.17 -8.00
CA LYS A 77 3.89 6.13 -8.92
C LYS A 77 5.39 6.15 -9.07
N GLN A 78 5.96 7.33 -9.26
CA GLN A 78 7.39 7.46 -9.40
C GLN A 78 8.11 7.04 -8.12
N PHE A 79 7.64 7.54 -6.99
CA PHE A 79 8.22 7.21 -5.69
C PHE A 79 8.18 5.71 -5.43
N ALA A 80 7.02 5.09 -5.71
CA ALA A 80 6.86 3.66 -5.49
C ALA A 80 7.80 2.84 -6.38
N ARG A 81 7.96 3.24 -7.64
CA ARG A 81 8.87 2.54 -8.54
C ARG A 81 10.32 2.62 -8.07
N GLU A 82 10.70 3.75 -7.50
CA GLU A 82 12.05 3.94 -7.00
C GLU A 82 12.33 3.13 -5.75
N HIS A 83 11.29 2.82 -4.97
CA HIS A 83 11.46 2.22 -3.65
C HIS A 83 10.84 0.84 -3.53
N ARG A 84 10.25 0.32 -4.59
CA ARG A 84 9.67 -1.03 -4.51
C ARG A 84 10.78 -2.06 -4.34
N LEU A 85 10.41 -3.20 -3.82
CA LEU A 85 11.36 -4.29 -3.69
C LEU A 85 11.77 -4.78 -5.07
N SER A 86 13.08 -5.01 -5.26
CA SER A 86 13.53 -5.63 -6.49
C SER A 86 13.04 -7.07 -6.52
N ARG A 87 13.08 -7.67 -7.69
CA ARG A 87 12.65 -9.06 -7.82
C ARG A 87 13.43 -9.98 -6.89
N SER A 88 14.76 -9.78 -6.84
CA SER A 88 15.61 -10.60 -5.98
C SER A 88 15.27 -10.39 -4.51
N MET A 89 15.06 -9.15 -4.12
CA MET A 89 14.74 -8.84 -2.74
C MET A 89 13.37 -9.38 -2.34
N ARG A 90 12.41 -9.38 -3.25
CA ARG A 90 11.11 -9.96 -2.98
C ARG A 90 11.21 -11.46 -2.73
N LYS A 91 12.03 -12.14 -3.50
CA LYS A 91 12.24 -13.57 -3.30
C LYS A 91 12.84 -13.86 -1.94
N LEU A 92 13.86 -13.12 -1.56
CA LEU A 92 14.48 -13.29 -0.25
C LEU A 92 13.50 -12.99 0.87
N GLY A 93 12.73 -11.93 0.72
CA GLY A 93 11.74 -11.57 1.72
C GLY A 93 10.68 -12.64 1.87
N GLN A 94 10.20 -13.18 0.77
CA GLN A 94 9.21 -14.24 0.83
C GLN A 94 9.76 -15.49 1.49
N ALA A 95 11.00 -15.84 1.17
CA ALA A 95 11.62 -17.00 1.81
C ALA A 95 11.73 -16.81 3.31
N ALA A 96 12.15 -15.63 3.74
CA ALA A 96 12.28 -15.33 5.16
C ALA A 96 10.93 -15.35 5.85
N LEU A 97 9.93 -14.72 5.22
CA LEU A 97 8.62 -14.62 5.81
C LEU A 97 7.87 -15.94 5.86
N SER A 98 8.10 -16.80 4.91
CA SER A 98 7.42 -18.07 4.89
C SER A 98 8.14 -19.14 5.71
N GLY A 99 9.23 -18.77 6.30
CA GLY A 99 10.00 -19.69 7.09
C GLY A 99 10.61 -20.72 6.24
N ALA A 100 10.74 -20.43 5.10
CA ALA A 100 11.05 -21.24 4.14
C ALA A 100 12.01 -22.02 4.38
N LYS A 101 11.87 -22.79 4.27
CA LYS A 101 12.57 -23.48 4.30
C LYS A 101 13.19 -23.27 3.39
N SER A 102 13.85 -23.00 3.31
CA SER A 102 14.64 -22.62 2.56
C SER A 102 15.08 -23.30 1.91
#